data_ff3983e1d4520f311906f57873977c87
#
_entry.id   ff3983e1d4520f311906f57873977c87
#
_cell.length_a   1.000
_cell.length_b   1.000
_cell.length_c   1.000
_cell.angle_alpha   90.00
_cell.angle_beta   90.00
_cell.angle_gamma   90.00
#
_symmetry.space_group_name_H-M   'P 1'
#
loop_
_entity.id
_entity.type
_entity.pdbx_description
1 polymer ?
#
loop_
_entity_poly.entity_id
_entity_poly.type
_entity_poly.pdbx_seq_one_letter_code
_entity_poly.pdbx_strand_id
1 'polypeptide(L)'
;MIDAKKIEKYKNLLLDAPGVTKAEYTKSIQSSVTTSWGVAWNADYIARDIIQNFRDANKSEIESIKIETKNDQIVVSAKNTFDLRKLLFLGSNKAGDDETIGEFGEGFKAAQISMIKMGINETISTSGDQGVIITVGPEVVEDMRPLVYHFFKINKQNQTLFIVNTYNKDLKKAFDFGLNHFWYEKNSLI
;
A
#
# COMPACT_ATOMS: atom_id res chain seq x y z
N MET A 1 -14.18 6.55 16.02
CA MET A 1 -13.22 7.64 16.21
C MET A 1 -11.88 7.06 16.68
N ILE A 2 -10.79 7.50 16.08
CA ILE A 2 -9.45 7.08 16.48
C ILE A 2 -9.03 7.76 17.78
N ASP A 3 -8.45 7.04 18.73
CA ASP A 3 -7.96 7.61 19.97
C ASP A 3 -6.53 8.20 19.84
N ALA A 4 -6.16 9.05 20.79
CA ALA A 4 -4.87 9.74 20.79
C ALA A 4 -3.65 8.78 20.80
N LYS A 5 -3.78 7.64 21.46
CA LYS A 5 -2.69 6.64 21.50
C LYS A 5 -2.44 6.01 20.14
N LYS A 6 -3.49 5.71 19.38
CA LYS A 6 -3.38 5.16 18.03
C LYS A 6 -2.81 6.20 17.07
N ILE A 7 -3.25 7.45 17.17
CA ILE A 7 -2.67 8.55 16.37
C ILE A 7 -1.17 8.64 16.62
N GLU A 8 -0.74 8.62 17.87
CA GLU A 8 0.69 8.70 18.21
C GLU A 8 1.46 7.48 17.70
N LYS A 9 0.90 6.29 17.83
CA LYS A 9 1.48 5.05 17.27
C LYS A 9 1.70 5.17 15.77
N TYR A 10 0.70 5.61 15.03
CA TYR A 10 0.77 5.73 13.57
C TYR A 10 1.71 6.85 13.14
N LYS A 11 1.70 7.97 13.86
CA LYS A 11 2.67 9.03 13.66
C LYS A 11 4.10 8.53 13.79
N ASN A 12 4.39 7.73 14.82
CA ASN A 12 5.73 7.16 15.01
C ASN A 12 6.12 6.18 13.92
N LEU A 13 5.18 5.39 13.41
CA LEU A 13 5.43 4.53 12.24
C LEU A 13 5.83 5.35 11.02
N LEU A 14 5.17 6.48 10.78
CA LEU A 14 5.54 7.37 9.68
C LEU A 14 6.91 8.02 9.92
N LEU A 15 7.21 8.46 11.12
CA LEU A 15 8.50 9.08 11.45
C LEU A 15 9.66 8.10 11.31
N ASP A 16 9.42 6.79 11.44
CA ASP A 16 10.42 5.76 11.21
C ASP A 16 10.64 5.46 9.71
N ALA A 17 9.75 5.95 8.85
CA ALA A 17 9.89 5.76 7.40
C ALA A 17 11.02 6.62 6.84
N PRO A 18 11.77 6.11 5.84
CA PRO A 18 12.87 6.86 5.23
C PRO A 18 12.44 8.24 4.74
N GLY A 19 13.19 9.26 5.14
CA GLY A 19 12.96 10.64 4.70
C GLY A 19 11.86 11.41 5.44
N VAL A 20 11.07 10.76 6.26
CA VAL A 20 9.99 11.42 7.02
C VAL A 20 10.55 11.98 8.32
N THR A 21 10.50 13.30 8.47
CA THR A 21 10.97 14.02 9.66
C THR A 21 9.86 14.70 10.42
N LYS A 22 8.65 14.81 9.81
CA LYS A 22 7.49 15.48 10.39
C LYS A 22 6.23 14.76 9.92
N ALA A 23 5.31 14.53 10.84
CA ALA A 23 4.01 13.93 10.54
C ALA A 23 2.93 14.56 11.41
N GLU A 24 1.84 14.99 10.79
CA GLU A 24 0.70 15.61 11.44
C GLU A 24 -0.58 14.91 11.00
N TYR A 25 -1.34 14.40 11.97
CA TYR A 25 -2.59 13.69 11.69
C TYR A 25 -3.63 14.64 11.07
N THR A 26 -4.29 14.16 10.01
CA THR A 26 -5.32 14.92 9.30
C THR A 26 -6.71 14.34 9.55
N LYS A 27 -6.91 13.08 9.16
CA LYS A 27 -8.22 12.43 9.26
C LYS A 27 -8.12 10.93 9.10
N SER A 28 -9.15 10.21 9.52
CA SER A 28 -9.31 8.79 9.23
C SER A 28 -10.58 8.58 8.40
N ILE A 29 -10.48 7.71 7.39
CA ILE A 29 -11.61 7.37 6.52
C ILE A 29 -11.80 5.86 6.53
N GLN A 30 -13.01 5.43 6.87
CA GLN A 30 -13.38 4.02 6.82
C GLN A 30 -13.82 3.66 5.40
N SER A 31 -13.20 2.62 4.85
CA SER A 31 -13.56 2.08 3.54
C SER A 31 -14.81 1.20 3.64
N SER A 32 -15.51 1.04 2.53
CA SER A 32 -16.57 0.03 2.40
C SER A 32 -16.05 -1.39 2.27
N VAL A 33 -14.74 -1.55 2.04
CA VAL A 33 -14.11 -2.87 1.94
C VAL A 33 -13.82 -3.42 3.32
N THR A 34 -14.26 -4.66 3.54
CA THR A 34 -14.12 -5.33 4.84
C THR A 34 -13.43 -6.68 4.70
N THR A 35 -13.05 -7.26 5.83
CA THR A 35 -12.46 -8.61 5.89
C THR A 35 -13.40 -9.72 5.44
N SER A 36 -14.70 -9.44 5.29
CA SER A 36 -15.67 -10.40 4.73
C SER A 36 -15.55 -10.54 3.22
N TRP A 37 -14.84 -9.65 2.54
CA TRP A 37 -14.58 -9.79 1.11
C TRP A 37 -13.82 -11.10 0.86
N GLY A 38 -14.33 -11.92 -0.06
CA GLY A 38 -13.86 -13.27 -0.33
C GLY A 38 -12.48 -13.36 -0.99
N VAL A 39 -11.69 -12.31 -0.93
CA VAL A 39 -10.33 -12.28 -1.49
C VAL A 39 -9.35 -12.79 -0.44
N ALA A 40 -8.51 -13.75 -0.83
CA ALA A 40 -7.40 -14.27 -0.02
C ALA A 40 -6.24 -14.64 -0.95
N TRP A 41 -5.50 -13.65 -1.41
CA TRP A 41 -4.36 -13.84 -2.28
C TRP A 41 -3.18 -14.44 -1.51
N ASN A 42 -2.39 -15.26 -2.21
CA ASN A 42 -1.11 -15.72 -1.69
C ASN A 42 -0.04 -14.62 -1.83
N ALA A 43 1.14 -14.89 -1.28
CA ALA A 43 2.25 -13.94 -1.30
C ALA A 43 2.63 -13.48 -2.72
N ASP A 44 2.63 -14.37 -3.69
CA ASP A 44 3.00 -14.06 -5.07
C ASP A 44 2.01 -13.10 -5.73
N TYR A 45 0.72 -13.29 -5.53
CA TYR A 45 -0.30 -12.39 -6.05
C TYR A 45 -0.25 -11.01 -5.39
N ILE A 46 -0.01 -10.96 -4.08
CA ILE A 46 0.15 -9.69 -3.34
C ILE A 46 1.35 -8.90 -3.91
N ALA A 47 2.51 -9.54 -3.99
CA ALA A 47 3.73 -8.91 -4.50
C ALA A 47 3.55 -8.45 -5.95
N ARG A 48 2.97 -9.30 -6.79
CA ARG A 48 2.71 -8.99 -8.19
C ARG A 48 1.85 -7.74 -8.35
N ASP A 49 0.77 -7.64 -7.59
CA ASP A 49 -0.13 -6.48 -7.68
C ASP A 49 0.55 -5.19 -7.23
N ILE A 50 1.22 -5.22 -6.09
CA ILE A 50 1.93 -4.05 -5.57
C ILE A 50 3.01 -3.59 -6.55
N ILE A 51 3.83 -4.50 -7.05
CA ILE A 51 4.88 -4.19 -8.04
C ILE A 51 4.27 -3.64 -9.33
N GLN A 52 3.19 -4.23 -9.81
CA GLN A 52 2.49 -3.75 -11.01
C GLN A 52 1.99 -2.33 -10.83
N ASN A 53 1.44 -2.01 -9.67
CA ASN A 53 0.97 -0.66 -9.34
C ASN A 53 2.11 0.36 -9.36
N PHE A 54 3.26 0.01 -8.77
CA PHE A 54 4.46 0.86 -8.83
C PHE A 54 4.95 1.04 -10.25
N ARG A 55 4.94 -0.01 -11.04
CA ARG A 55 5.32 0.02 -12.45
C ARG A 55 4.41 0.94 -13.27
N ASP A 56 3.11 0.80 -13.09
CA ASP A 56 2.13 1.61 -13.82
C ASP A 56 2.24 3.10 -13.47
N ALA A 57 2.57 3.41 -12.23
CA ALA A 57 2.81 4.79 -11.78
C ALA A 57 4.17 5.36 -12.23
N ASN A 58 5.10 4.52 -12.67
CA ASN A 58 6.47 4.92 -13.02
C ASN A 58 6.89 4.46 -14.42
N LYS A 59 5.97 4.49 -15.38
CA LYS A 59 6.21 4.00 -16.76
C LYS A 59 7.43 4.60 -17.43
N SER A 60 7.71 5.88 -17.20
CA SER A 60 8.86 6.58 -17.77
C SER A 60 10.15 6.41 -16.96
N GLU A 61 10.08 5.89 -15.74
CA GLU A 61 11.21 5.78 -14.82
C GLU A 61 11.19 4.45 -14.06
N ILE A 62 10.99 3.43 -14.81
CA ILE A 62 10.86 2.04 -14.35
C ILE A 62 12.07 1.60 -13.51
N GLU A 63 13.27 2.03 -13.90
CA GLU A 63 14.53 1.73 -13.20
C GLU A 63 14.58 2.33 -11.79
N SER A 64 13.70 3.30 -11.49
CA SER A 64 13.64 3.89 -10.16
C SER A 64 12.98 2.98 -9.12
N ILE A 65 12.27 1.95 -9.55
CA ILE A 65 11.60 1.03 -8.65
C ILE A 65 12.63 0.17 -7.92
N LYS A 66 12.62 0.24 -6.60
CA LYS A 66 13.51 -0.54 -5.74
C LYS A 66 12.69 -1.31 -4.71
N ILE A 67 13.15 -2.50 -4.42
CA ILE A 67 12.60 -3.34 -3.35
C ILE A 67 13.72 -3.71 -2.41
N GLU A 68 13.53 -3.41 -1.13
CA GLU A 68 14.44 -3.83 -0.07
C GLU A 68 13.67 -4.74 0.89
N THR A 69 14.18 -5.94 1.11
CA THR A 69 13.62 -6.84 2.10
C THR A 69 14.63 -7.00 3.25
N LYS A 70 14.25 -6.51 4.41
CA LYS A 70 14.99 -6.69 5.65
C LYS A 70 14.38 -7.84 6.45
N ASN A 71 14.99 -8.18 7.57
CA ASN A 71 14.50 -9.27 8.42
C ASN A 71 13.03 -9.05 8.84
N ASP A 72 12.67 -7.83 9.16
CA ASP A 72 11.35 -7.44 9.71
C ASP A 72 10.57 -6.47 8.81
N GLN A 73 11.01 -6.23 7.58
CA GLN A 73 10.42 -5.16 6.77
C GLN A 73 10.60 -5.38 5.27
N ILE A 74 9.57 -5.02 4.51
CA ILE A 74 9.60 -4.89 3.05
C ILE A 74 9.39 -3.43 2.72
N VAL A 75 10.28 -2.84 1.91
CA VAL A 75 10.15 -1.46 1.43
C VAL A 75 10.16 -1.46 -0.10
N VAL A 76 9.09 -0.95 -0.69
CA VAL A 76 9.00 -0.71 -2.13
C VAL A 76 9.06 0.79 -2.35
N SER A 77 9.94 1.25 -3.21
CA SER A 77 10.10 2.67 -3.50
C SER A 77 10.16 2.94 -4.99
N ALA A 78 9.71 4.13 -5.40
CA ALA A 78 9.84 4.62 -6.75
C ALA A 78 9.85 6.15 -6.77
N LYS A 79 10.35 6.73 -7.84
CA LYS A 79 10.61 8.17 -7.93
C LYS A 79 9.35 9.01 -8.09
N ASN A 80 8.35 8.53 -8.81
CA ASN A 80 7.13 9.32 -9.05
C ASN A 80 6.24 9.35 -7.82
N THR A 81 5.63 10.50 -7.60
CA THR A 81 4.66 10.70 -6.52
C THR A 81 3.25 10.76 -7.09
N PHE A 82 2.28 10.41 -6.27
CA PHE A 82 0.86 10.51 -6.62
C PHE A 82 0.01 10.82 -5.38
N ASP A 83 -1.23 11.19 -5.62
CA ASP A 83 -2.19 11.48 -4.55
C ASP A 83 -2.67 10.18 -3.91
N LEU A 84 -2.24 9.91 -2.68
CA LEU A 84 -2.60 8.69 -1.94
C LEU A 84 -4.09 8.56 -1.65
N ARG A 85 -4.88 9.63 -1.77
CA ARG A 85 -6.34 9.56 -1.64
C ARG A 85 -6.97 8.67 -2.71
N LYS A 86 -6.27 8.48 -3.84
CA LYS A 86 -6.71 7.57 -4.90
C LYS A 86 -6.80 6.12 -4.43
N LEU A 87 -6.08 5.75 -3.39
CA LEU A 87 -6.14 4.41 -2.81
C LEU A 87 -7.48 4.10 -2.13
N LEU A 88 -8.28 5.12 -1.84
CA LEU A 88 -9.59 4.98 -1.21
C LEU A 88 -10.67 4.44 -2.14
N PHE A 89 -10.53 4.67 -3.44
CA PHE A 89 -11.59 4.39 -4.39
C PHE A 89 -11.47 3.01 -5.01
N LEU A 90 -12.57 2.24 -5.01
CA LEU A 90 -12.71 0.98 -5.71
C LEU A 90 -13.16 1.23 -7.14
N GLY A 91 -12.46 0.66 -8.12
CA GLY A 91 -12.90 0.61 -9.51
C GLY A 91 -13.41 1.93 -10.04
N SER A 92 -13.00 3.01 -9.42
CA SER A 92 -13.62 4.29 -9.65
C SER A 92 -13.16 4.88 -10.96
N ASN A 93 -14.16 5.15 -11.73
CA ASN A 93 -14.15 6.14 -12.78
C ASN A 93 -13.32 5.84 -14.00
N LYS A 94 -13.95 5.09 -14.77
CA LYS A 94 -13.79 4.95 -16.19
C LYS A 94 -14.06 6.25 -16.98
N ALA A 95 -14.26 7.38 -16.30
CA ALA A 95 -14.57 8.62 -16.98
C ALA A 95 -13.31 9.47 -17.05
N GLY A 96 -12.53 9.27 -18.09
CA GLY A 96 -11.63 10.26 -18.61
C GLY A 96 -10.14 10.01 -18.59
N ASP A 97 -9.60 9.11 -17.79
CA ASP A 97 -8.18 8.71 -17.90
C ASP A 97 -8.05 7.22 -17.64
N ASP A 98 -8.10 6.56 -18.70
CA ASP A 98 -8.65 5.26 -18.88
C ASP A 98 -7.79 4.08 -18.48
N GLU A 99 -6.53 4.23 -18.17
CA GLU A 99 -5.71 3.03 -18.21
C GLU A 99 -5.12 2.57 -16.89
N THR A 100 -5.14 3.38 -15.84
CA THR A 100 -4.36 3.02 -14.66
C THR A 100 -5.04 3.19 -13.32
N ILE A 101 -5.96 4.13 -13.19
CA ILE A 101 -6.47 4.55 -11.87
C ILE A 101 -7.59 3.65 -11.33
N GLY A 102 -8.42 3.09 -12.20
CA GLY A 102 -9.54 2.24 -11.79
C GLY A 102 -9.11 0.86 -11.32
N GLU A 103 -8.14 0.28 -11.98
CA GLU A 103 -7.58 -1.04 -11.63
C GLU A 103 -6.69 -0.97 -10.39
N PHE A 104 -6.01 0.15 -10.21
CA PHE A 104 -5.10 0.37 -9.10
C PHE A 104 -5.78 0.26 -7.73
N GLY A 105 -6.94 0.89 -7.56
CA GLY A 105 -7.62 0.91 -6.27
C GLY A 105 -8.16 -0.45 -5.83
N GLU A 106 -8.68 -1.25 -6.74
CA GLU A 106 -9.27 -2.55 -6.44
C GLU A 106 -8.21 -3.59 -6.09
N GLY A 107 -7.19 -3.73 -6.92
CA GLY A 107 -6.09 -4.65 -6.66
C GLY A 107 -5.35 -4.34 -5.38
N PHE A 108 -5.07 -3.07 -5.13
CA PHE A 108 -4.43 -2.63 -3.90
C PHE A 108 -5.25 -3.00 -2.64
N LYS A 109 -6.55 -2.82 -2.68
CA LYS A 109 -7.44 -3.21 -1.56
C LYS A 109 -7.50 -4.72 -1.37
N ALA A 110 -7.49 -5.49 -2.46
CA ALA A 110 -7.40 -6.94 -2.40
C ALA A 110 -6.09 -7.39 -1.75
N ALA A 111 -4.97 -6.76 -2.11
CA ALA A 111 -3.68 -7.02 -1.49
C ALA A 111 -3.70 -6.69 0.01
N GLN A 112 -4.29 -5.55 0.40
CA GLN A 112 -4.42 -5.15 1.80
C GLN A 112 -5.24 -6.16 2.62
N ILE A 113 -6.41 -6.55 2.13
CA ILE A 113 -7.25 -7.56 2.79
C ILE A 113 -6.51 -8.90 2.91
N SER A 114 -5.80 -9.29 1.87
CA SER A 114 -5.04 -10.54 1.87
C SER A 114 -3.90 -10.51 2.89
N MET A 115 -3.21 -9.40 3.02
CA MET A 115 -2.17 -9.21 4.05
C MET A 115 -2.75 -9.25 5.46
N ILE A 116 -3.91 -8.65 5.69
CA ILE A 116 -4.61 -8.71 6.97
C ILE A 116 -4.93 -10.17 7.34
N LYS A 117 -5.41 -10.96 6.39
CA LYS A 117 -5.69 -12.39 6.59
C LYS A 117 -4.42 -13.21 6.88
N MET A 118 -3.25 -12.70 6.53
CA MET A 118 -1.95 -13.26 6.87
C MET A 118 -1.41 -12.77 8.23
N GLY A 119 -2.17 -11.94 8.93
CA GLY A 119 -1.75 -11.38 10.23
C GLY A 119 -0.99 -10.05 10.12
N ILE A 120 -0.91 -9.44 8.95
CA ILE A 120 -0.27 -8.14 8.73
C ILE A 120 -1.35 -7.07 8.85
N ASN A 121 -1.47 -6.45 10.01
CA ASN A 121 -2.61 -5.60 10.36
C ASN A 121 -2.46 -4.14 9.93
N GLU A 122 -1.28 -3.72 9.50
CA GLU A 122 -1.03 -2.34 9.11
C GLU A 122 0.03 -2.24 8.01
N THR A 123 -0.16 -1.28 7.10
CA THR A 123 0.81 -0.91 6.08
C THR A 123 1.01 0.59 6.07
N ILE A 124 2.16 1.03 5.56
CA ILE A 124 2.57 2.43 5.54
C ILE A 124 2.79 2.84 4.09
N SER A 125 2.23 3.97 3.69
CA SER A 125 2.48 4.56 2.38
C SER A 125 2.84 6.03 2.54
N THR A 126 3.85 6.49 1.80
CA THR A 126 4.19 7.91 1.72
C THR A 126 4.35 8.33 0.27
N SER A 127 3.90 9.53 -0.08
CA SER A 127 4.07 10.11 -1.40
C SER A 127 3.88 11.62 -1.35
N GLY A 128 4.83 12.39 -1.84
CA GLY A 128 4.76 13.84 -1.74
C GLY A 128 4.68 14.30 -0.29
N ASP A 129 3.67 15.07 0.05
CA ASP A 129 3.43 15.55 1.41
C ASP A 129 2.39 14.72 2.18
N GLN A 130 2.05 13.55 1.65
CA GLN A 130 1.05 12.66 2.24
C GLN A 130 1.68 11.42 2.86
N GLY A 131 1.20 11.05 4.05
CA GLY A 131 1.45 9.75 4.67
C GLY A 131 0.12 9.07 4.98
N VAL A 132 0.04 7.77 4.78
CA VAL A 132 -1.15 6.99 5.05
C VAL A 132 -0.78 5.71 5.78
N ILE A 133 -1.45 5.48 6.90
CA ILE A 133 -1.42 4.17 7.57
C ILE A 133 -2.75 3.49 7.29
N ILE A 134 -2.69 2.30 6.72
CA ILE A 134 -3.89 1.50 6.44
C ILE A 134 -3.96 0.37 7.46
N THR A 135 -5.09 0.30 8.15
CA THR A 135 -5.31 -0.68 9.23
C THR A 135 -6.64 -1.39 9.02
N VAL A 136 -6.89 -2.40 9.85
CA VAL A 136 -8.21 -2.99 10.00
C VAL A 136 -8.90 -2.33 11.20
N GLY A 137 -10.11 -1.86 10.98
CA GLY A 137 -10.93 -1.24 12.03
C GLY A 137 -11.60 -2.27 12.93
N PRO A 138 -12.38 -1.78 13.91
CA PRO A 138 -13.17 -2.64 14.76
C PRO A 138 -14.28 -3.35 13.97
N GLU A 139 -14.74 -4.46 14.52
CA GLU A 139 -15.88 -5.18 13.97
C GLU A 139 -17.13 -4.29 13.92
N VAL A 140 -17.78 -4.26 12.77
CA VAL A 140 -18.97 -3.45 12.55
C VAL A 140 -20.23 -4.30 12.60
N VAL A 141 -20.23 -5.43 11.89
CA VAL A 141 -21.33 -6.41 11.87
C VAL A 141 -20.71 -7.78 11.64
N GLU A 142 -21.07 -8.76 12.47
CA GLU A 142 -20.78 -10.18 12.23
C GLU A 142 -19.38 -10.47 11.64
N ASP A 143 -18.33 -10.18 12.38
CA ASP A 143 -16.91 -10.38 11.99
C ASP A 143 -16.44 -9.49 10.82
N MET A 144 -17.26 -8.58 10.34
CA MET A 144 -16.86 -7.64 9.29
C MET A 144 -16.03 -6.50 9.87
N ARG A 145 -14.77 -6.46 9.52
CA ARG A 145 -13.82 -5.41 9.95
C ARG A 145 -13.39 -4.60 8.72
N PRO A 146 -13.67 -3.29 8.69
CA PRO A 146 -13.35 -2.48 7.53
C PRO A 146 -11.87 -2.12 7.46
N LEU A 147 -11.37 -1.86 6.25
CA LEU A 147 -10.12 -1.13 6.06
C LEU A 147 -10.33 0.32 6.49
N VAL A 148 -9.39 0.85 7.25
CA VAL A 148 -9.39 2.25 7.67
C VAL A 148 -8.09 2.91 7.23
N TYR A 149 -8.22 4.08 6.62
CA TYR A 149 -7.12 4.89 6.10
C TYR A 149 -6.91 6.07 7.04
N HIS A 150 -5.73 6.14 7.65
CA HIS A 150 -5.34 7.23 8.54
C HIS A 150 -4.38 8.16 7.80
N PHE A 151 -4.85 9.36 7.48
CA PHE A 151 -4.09 10.33 6.70
C PHE A 151 -3.29 11.28 7.58
N PHE A 152 -2.06 11.53 7.15
CA PHE A 152 -1.14 12.46 7.77
C PHE A 152 -0.55 13.39 6.71
N LYS A 153 -0.28 14.62 7.10
CA LYS A 153 0.58 15.52 6.34
C LYS A 153 2.01 15.32 6.82
N ILE A 154 2.91 15.11 5.89
CA ILE A 154 4.34 14.90 6.19
C ILE A 154 5.20 15.94 5.47
N ASN A 155 6.47 16.04 5.83
CA ASN A 155 7.41 16.82 5.05
C ASN A 155 7.53 16.23 3.64
N LYS A 156 7.66 17.10 2.62
CA LYS A 156 7.60 16.71 1.22
C LYS A 156 8.64 15.65 0.87
N GLN A 157 8.18 14.58 0.25
CA GLN A 157 8.98 13.48 -0.27
C GLN A 157 9.07 13.58 -1.79
N ASN A 158 10.22 13.21 -2.36
CA ASN A 158 10.42 13.15 -3.81
C ASN A 158 10.30 11.71 -4.33
N GLN A 159 9.60 10.88 -3.62
CA GLN A 159 9.39 9.47 -3.95
C GLN A 159 8.10 8.96 -3.34
N THR A 160 7.66 7.81 -3.80
CA THR A 160 6.60 7.03 -3.18
C THR A 160 7.21 5.82 -2.50
N LEU A 161 6.81 5.58 -1.26
CA LEU A 161 7.18 4.39 -0.47
C LEU A 161 5.94 3.60 -0.12
N PHE A 162 6.09 2.28 -0.14
CA PHE A 162 5.15 1.34 0.44
C PHE A 162 5.93 0.43 1.38
N ILE A 163 5.53 0.37 2.65
CA ILE A 163 6.26 -0.33 3.69
C ILE A 163 5.35 -1.33 4.39
N VAL A 164 5.82 -2.55 4.49
CA VAL A 164 5.17 -3.63 5.25
C VAL A 164 6.13 -4.11 6.33
N ASN A 165 5.74 -3.96 7.59
CA ASN A 165 6.49 -4.50 8.71
C ASN A 165 6.06 -5.95 8.92
N THR A 166 6.93 -6.89 8.61
CA THR A 166 6.61 -8.32 8.66
C THR A 166 7.85 -9.20 8.72
N TYR A 167 7.72 -10.31 9.43
CA TYR A 167 8.70 -11.40 9.42
C TYR A 167 8.34 -12.50 8.41
N ASN A 168 7.24 -12.36 7.67
CA ASN A 168 6.76 -13.38 6.75
C ASN A 168 7.76 -13.62 5.62
N LYS A 169 8.38 -14.80 5.62
CA LYS A 169 9.43 -15.16 4.67
C LYS A 169 8.90 -15.34 3.25
N ASP A 170 7.70 -15.88 3.11
CA ASP A 170 7.10 -16.10 1.79
C ASP A 170 6.78 -14.80 1.09
N LEU A 171 6.26 -13.81 1.84
CA LEU A 171 5.98 -12.49 1.31
C LEU A 171 7.27 -11.78 0.89
N LYS A 172 8.31 -11.82 1.73
CA LYS A 172 9.63 -11.24 1.39
C LYS A 172 10.22 -11.88 0.13
N LYS A 173 10.19 -13.20 0.04
CA LYS A 173 10.63 -13.93 -1.15
C LYS A 173 9.88 -13.52 -2.40
N ALA A 174 8.56 -13.39 -2.30
CA ALA A 174 7.71 -13.00 -3.41
C ALA A 174 8.05 -11.60 -3.94
N PHE A 175 8.33 -10.65 -3.05
CA PHE A 175 8.76 -9.31 -3.45
C PHE A 175 10.15 -9.31 -4.10
N ASP A 176 11.12 -10.05 -3.54
CA ASP A 176 12.46 -10.16 -4.12
C ASP A 176 12.44 -10.79 -5.52
N PHE A 177 11.66 -11.85 -5.65
CA PHE A 177 11.48 -12.55 -6.93
C PHE A 177 10.73 -11.69 -7.94
N GLY A 178 9.67 -11.01 -7.47
CA GLY A 178 8.72 -10.30 -8.32
C GLY A 178 9.34 -9.16 -9.11
N LEU A 179 10.27 -8.42 -8.53
CA LEU A 179 10.91 -7.31 -9.24
C LEU A 179 11.60 -7.76 -10.51
N ASN A 180 12.24 -8.92 -10.47
CA ASN A 180 13.03 -9.45 -11.59
C ASN A 180 12.22 -10.31 -12.58
N HIS A 181 11.14 -10.96 -12.13
CA HIS A 181 10.42 -11.98 -12.92
C HIS A 181 9.08 -11.52 -13.47
N PHE A 182 8.25 -10.83 -12.68
CA PHE A 182 6.96 -10.30 -13.15
C PHE A 182 7.15 -9.24 -14.25
N TRP A 183 8.29 -8.62 -14.25
CA TRP A 183 8.71 -7.64 -15.22
C TRP A 183 8.99 -8.25 -16.59
N TYR A 184 9.68 -9.39 -16.64
CA TYR A 184 10.05 -10.05 -17.88
C TYR A 184 8.87 -10.73 -18.57
N GLU A 185 7.97 -11.32 -17.84
CA GLU A 185 6.80 -11.99 -18.40
C GLU A 185 5.94 -11.08 -19.24
N LYS A 186 5.78 -9.83 -18.85
CA LYS A 186 4.97 -8.86 -19.60
C LYS A 186 5.67 -8.35 -20.85
N ASN A 187 6.99 -8.31 -20.86
CA ASN A 187 7.78 -7.91 -22.03
C ASN A 187 8.01 -9.06 -23.01
N SER A 188 7.95 -10.29 -22.56
CA SER A 188 8.11 -11.47 -23.42
C SER A 188 6.84 -11.86 -24.18
N LEU A 189 5.70 -11.28 -23.85
CA LEU A 189 4.41 -11.50 -24.52
C LEU A 189 4.11 -10.46 -25.62
N ILE A 190 5.04 -9.59 -25.88
CA ILE A 190 4.98 -8.64 -27.00
C ILE A 190 5.84 -9.21 -28.15
#